data_3a2a80d050a861c70ff64122bf5a36e5
#
_entry.id   3a2a80d050a861c70ff64122bf5a36e5
#
_cell.length_a   1.000
_cell.length_b   1.000
_cell.length_c   1.000
_cell.angle_alpha   90.00
_cell.angle_beta   90.00
_cell.angle_gamma   90.00
#
_symmetry.space_group_name_H-M   'P 1'
#
loop_
_entity.id
_entity.type
_entity.pdbx_description
1 polymer ?
#
loop_
_entity_poly.entity_id
_entity_poly.type
_entity_poly.pdbx_seq_one_letter_code
_entity_poly.pdbx_strand_id
1 'polypeptide(L)'
;EVLPLSFTVKGQTYHNYPDDREMDPKVFYKMLRDGEMATTAAVNVGEFTALLEPMLQAGKDVLILAFSSGLSATYQSSAIAVEELAAKYPERKIYTVDTLCASLGQGLLVWYAVQEKNKGGSIEAVRDWAEAHKLNLCHWFTVDDLHFLKRGGRVSAATAVVGSMLQIKPVLHVDNEGHLINMGKARGRHASLTALVDHMEQTAIDPGAQTVFISHGDCLEEAERVADDVRKRFGVKEIIINNVGPVIGAHSG
;
A
#
# COMPACT_ATOMS: atom_id res chain seq x y z
N GLU A 1 11.36 -4.80 -10.71
CA GLU A 1 11.03 -6.10 -10.11
C GLU A 1 10.11 -5.88 -8.89
N VAL A 2 9.27 -6.89 -8.59
CA VAL A 2 8.43 -6.90 -7.39
C VAL A 2 8.71 -8.17 -6.60
N LEU A 3 9.00 -8.01 -5.32
CA LEU A 3 9.13 -9.12 -4.38
C LEU A 3 7.77 -9.28 -3.67
N PRO A 4 7.00 -10.33 -3.99
CA PRO A 4 5.65 -10.47 -3.49
C PRO A 4 5.64 -10.89 -2.01
N LEU A 5 4.75 -10.31 -1.21
CA LEU A 5 4.43 -10.85 0.10
C LEU A 5 3.58 -12.11 -0.06
N SER A 6 3.59 -12.97 0.97
CA SER A 6 2.78 -14.18 0.98
C SER A 6 1.57 -14.07 1.90
N PHE A 7 0.54 -14.85 1.58
CA PHE A 7 -0.65 -15.04 2.41
C PHE A 7 -1.09 -16.50 2.40
N THR A 8 -1.69 -16.92 3.49
CA THR A 8 -2.21 -18.28 3.64
C THR A 8 -3.72 -18.23 3.87
N VAL A 9 -4.48 -18.96 3.06
CA VAL A 9 -5.92 -19.15 3.20
C VAL A 9 -6.25 -20.62 2.97
N LYS A 10 -7.19 -21.19 3.73
CA LYS A 10 -7.55 -22.62 3.66
C LYS A 10 -6.34 -23.56 3.81
N GLY A 11 -5.31 -23.17 4.56
CA GLY A 11 -4.10 -23.97 4.75
C GLY A 11 -3.13 -23.99 3.57
N GLN A 12 -3.40 -23.25 2.50
CA GLN A 12 -2.53 -23.11 1.34
C GLN A 12 -1.92 -21.71 1.30
N THR A 13 -0.59 -21.65 1.03
CA THR A 13 0.16 -20.39 0.92
C THR A 13 0.29 -19.99 -0.54
N TYR A 14 0.07 -18.70 -0.79
CA TYR A 14 0.15 -18.04 -2.09
C TYR A 14 1.02 -16.79 -2.01
N HIS A 15 1.52 -16.32 -3.14
CA HIS A 15 2.24 -15.06 -3.26
C HIS A 15 1.37 -14.03 -3.99
N ASN A 16 1.35 -12.82 -3.47
CA ASN A 16 0.59 -11.72 -4.07
C ASN A 16 1.39 -11.08 -5.21
N TYR A 17 1.44 -11.71 -6.36
CA TYR A 17 2.04 -11.15 -7.57
C TYR A 17 1.16 -10.03 -8.15
N PRO A 18 1.78 -9.02 -8.82
CA PRO A 18 1.03 -7.90 -9.41
C PRO A 18 0.07 -8.30 -10.55
N ASP A 19 0.27 -9.46 -11.14
CA ASP A 19 -0.55 -10.02 -12.23
C ASP A 19 -1.56 -11.08 -11.73
N ASP A 20 -1.73 -11.18 -10.40
CA ASP A 20 -2.70 -12.06 -9.74
C ASP A 20 -2.60 -13.56 -10.14
N ARG A 21 -1.43 -13.99 -10.69
CA ARG A 21 -1.24 -15.33 -11.29
C ARG A 21 -1.51 -16.50 -10.34
N GLU A 22 -1.36 -16.31 -9.03
CA GLU A 22 -1.59 -17.37 -8.04
C GLU A 22 -2.99 -17.31 -7.40
N MET A 23 -3.63 -16.13 -7.39
CA MET A 23 -4.95 -15.94 -6.78
C MET A 23 -5.67 -14.76 -7.41
N ASP A 24 -6.81 -15.02 -8.03
CA ASP A 24 -7.72 -13.97 -8.50
C ASP A 24 -8.31 -13.22 -7.30
N PRO A 25 -8.23 -11.88 -7.25
CA PRO A 25 -8.76 -11.08 -6.15
C PRO A 25 -10.24 -11.33 -5.86
N LYS A 26 -11.08 -11.54 -6.88
CA LYS A 26 -12.51 -11.85 -6.70
C LYS A 26 -12.73 -13.18 -5.99
N VAL A 27 -11.92 -14.19 -6.32
CA VAL A 27 -11.94 -15.50 -5.64
C VAL A 27 -11.53 -15.32 -4.19
N PHE A 28 -10.46 -14.57 -3.92
CA PHE A 28 -9.99 -14.30 -2.57
C PHE A 28 -11.04 -13.58 -1.72
N TYR A 29 -11.60 -12.48 -2.21
CA TYR A 29 -12.62 -11.71 -1.48
C TYR A 29 -13.91 -12.51 -1.28
N LYS A 30 -14.26 -13.40 -2.23
CA LYS A 30 -15.37 -14.33 -2.01
C LYS A 30 -15.08 -15.27 -0.85
N MET A 31 -13.88 -15.83 -0.74
CA MET A 31 -13.50 -16.68 0.40
C MET A 31 -13.64 -15.92 1.73
N LEU A 32 -13.21 -14.66 1.80
CA LEU A 32 -13.37 -13.85 3.02
C LEU A 32 -14.86 -13.63 3.37
N ARG A 33 -15.70 -13.34 2.37
CA ARG A 33 -17.15 -13.20 2.57
C ARG A 33 -17.83 -14.51 2.98
N ASP A 34 -17.30 -15.64 2.56
CA ASP A 34 -17.75 -16.99 2.96
C ASP A 34 -17.26 -17.36 4.39
N GLY A 35 -16.51 -16.46 5.05
CA GLY A 35 -16.03 -16.62 6.44
C GLY A 35 -14.65 -17.24 6.57
N GLU A 36 -13.92 -17.45 5.48
CA GLU A 36 -12.55 -17.94 5.55
C GLU A 36 -11.62 -16.88 6.13
N MET A 37 -10.61 -17.36 6.84
CA MET A 37 -9.58 -16.51 7.43
C MET A 37 -8.28 -16.62 6.65
N ALA A 38 -7.64 -15.48 6.42
CA ALA A 38 -6.32 -15.41 5.81
C ALA A 38 -5.31 -14.83 6.82
N THR A 39 -4.06 -15.30 6.74
CA THR A 39 -2.90 -14.77 7.45
C THR A 39 -1.84 -14.36 6.45
N THR A 40 -0.91 -13.48 6.85
CA THR A 40 0.12 -12.97 5.95
C THR A 40 1.51 -13.09 6.57
N ALA A 41 2.54 -13.15 5.74
CA ALA A 41 3.92 -13.09 6.17
C ALA A 41 4.64 -11.91 5.50
N ALA A 42 5.55 -11.28 6.26
CA ALA A 42 6.47 -10.29 5.73
C ALA A 42 7.54 -10.97 4.86
N VAL A 43 8.12 -10.24 3.92
CA VAL A 43 9.31 -10.67 3.20
C VAL A 43 10.48 -10.74 4.18
N ASN A 44 11.22 -11.85 4.19
CA ASN A 44 12.39 -12.04 5.05
C ASN A 44 13.71 -11.64 4.37
N VAL A 45 14.80 -11.58 5.15
CA VAL A 45 16.14 -11.19 4.68
C VAL A 45 16.64 -12.10 3.55
N GLY A 46 16.41 -13.42 3.68
CA GLY A 46 16.84 -14.39 2.66
C GLY A 46 16.15 -14.21 1.32
N GLU A 47 14.86 -13.88 1.33
CA GLU A 47 14.09 -13.58 0.10
C GLU A 47 14.60 -12.30 -0.58
N PHE A 48 14.91 -11.24 0.18
CA PHE A 48 15.57 -10.06 -0.37
C PHE A 48 16.93 -10.39 -0.96
N THR A 49 17.78 -11.12 -0.23
CA THR A 49 19.10 -11.52 -0.71
C THR A 49 19.00 -12.34 -2.00
N ALA A 50 18.10 -13.31 -2.05
CA ALA A 50 17.92 -14.17 -3.23
C ALA A 50 17.49 -13.38 -4.49
N LEU A 51 16.68 -12.32 -4.31
CA LEU A 51 16.28 -11.46 -5.42
C LEU A 51 17.39 -10.48 -5.83
N LEU A 52 18.05 -9.84 -4.85
CA LEU A 52 18.94 -8.71 -5.10
C LEU A 52 20.34 -9.16 -5.55
N GLU A 53 20.87 -10.23 -4.99
CA GLU A 53 22.25 -10.66 -5.25
C GLU A 53 22.53 -10.94 -6.74
N PRO A 54 21.68 -11.64 -7.51
CA PRO A 54 21.89 -11.81 -8.94
C PRO A 54 21.91 -10.48 -9.73
N MET A 55 21.14 -9.47 -9.26
CA MET A 55 21.14 -8.14 -9.89
C MET A 55 22.47 -7.43 -9.68
N LEU A 56 23.01 -7.49 -8.46
CA LEU A 56 24.29 -6.90 -8.11
C LEU A 56 25.45 -7.57 -8.86
N GLN A 57 25.42 -8.90 -8.94
CA GLN A 57 26.38 -9.68 -9.75
C GLN A 57 26.33 -9.31 -11.23
N ALA A 58 25.15 -8.96 -11.75
CA ALA A 58 24.96 -8.46 -13.10
C ALA A 58 25.37 -6.98 -13.28
N GLY A 59 25.96 -6.36 -12.24
CA GLY A 59 26.44 -4.98 -12.29
C GLY A 59 25.35 -3.91 -12.14
N LYS A 60 24.16 -4.26 -11.64
CA LYS A 60 23.06 -3.31 -11.43
C LYS A 60 23.15 -2.70 -10.04
N ASP A 61 22.82 -1.42 -9.96
CA ASP A 61 22.52 -0.74 -8.70
C ASP A 61 21.03 -0.90 -8.36
N VAL A 62 20.67 -0.93 -7.07
CA VAL A 62 19.31 -1.27 -6.64
C VAL A 62 18.78 -0.26 -5.63
N LEU A 63 17.57 0.23 -5.89
CA LEU A 63 16.77 1.01 -4.95
C LEU A 63 15.50 0.22 -4.60
N ILE A 64 15.30 -0.05 -3.32
CA ILE A 64 14.12 -0.71 -2.78
C ILE A 64 13.19 0.37 -2.23
N LEU A 65 11.94 0.38 -2.68
CA LEU A 65 10.87 1.19 -2.10
C LEU A 65 9.98 0.23 -1.29
N ALA A 66 10.27 0.09 0.00
CA ALA A 66 9.68 -0.94 0.84
C ALA A 66 8.33 -0.52 1.42
N PHE A 67 7.47 -1.49 1.67
CA PHE A 67 6.20 -1.33 2.38
C PHE A 67 6.42 -0.76 3.79
N SER A 68 5.46 0.05 4.30
CA SER A 68 5.56 0.75 5.58
C SER A 68 6.05 -0.12 6.73
N SER A 69 7.07 0.36 7.44
CA SER A 69 7.58 -0.25 8.68
C SER A 69 6.55 -0.22 9.81
N GLY A 70 5.61 0.73 9.78
CA GLY A 70 4.50 0.79 10.73
C GLY A 70 3.48 -0.34 10.59
N LEU A 71 3.52 -1.10 9.47
CA LEU A 71 2.55 -2.15 9.16
C LEU A 71 3.17 -3.55 9.03
N SER A 72 4.46 -3.64 8.72
CA SER A 72 5.14 -4.90 8.42
C SER A 72 6.63 -4.82 8.72
N ALA A 73 7.24 -5.93 9.10
CA ALA A 73 8.70 -6.06 9.26
C ALA A 73 9.46 -6.09 7.91
N THR A 74 8.77 -5.97 6.77
CA THR A 74 9.37 -6.06 5.43
C THR A 74 10.49 -5.02 5.23
N TYR A 75 10.29 -3.76 5.68
CA TYR A 75 11.34 -2.75 5.59
C TYR A 75 12.59 -3.12 6.40
N GLN A 76 12.42 -3.58 7.65
CA GLN A 76 13.56 -4.02 8.49
C GLN A 76 14.35 -5.14 7.82
N SER A 77 13.64 -6.12 7.25
CA SER A 77 14.28 -7.22 6.50
C SER A 77 15.07 -6.68 5.29
N SER A 78 14.51 -5.70 4.56
CA SER A 78 15.23 -5.07 3.44
C SER A 78 16.47 -4.32 3.90
N ALA A 79 16.40 -3.61 5.04
CA ALA A 79 17.52 -2.86 5.59
C ALA A 79 18.69 -3.77 5.98
N ILE A 80 18.40 -4.90 6.64
CA ILE A 80 19.41 -5.91 6.98
C ILE A 80 20.04 -6.50 5.71
N ALA A 81 19.22 -6.90 4.73
CA ALA A 81 19.72 -7.43 3.47
C ALA A 81 20.60 -6.42 2.71
N VAL A 82 20.22 -5.13 2.71
CA VAL A 82 21.01 -4.05 2.10
C VAL A 82 22.36 -3.90 2.79
N GLU A 83 22.40 -3.92 4.12
CA GLU A 83 23.67 -3.82 4.89
C GLU A 83 24.62 -4.98 4.56
N GLU A 84 24.12 -6.22 4.58
CA GLU A 84 24.91 -7.41 4.26
C GLU A 84 25.40 -7.41 2.80
N LEU A 85 24.53 -7.05 1.85
CA LEU A 85 24.87 -7.02 0.43
C LEU A 85 25.82 -5.85 0.09
N ALA A 86 25.69 -4.68 0.73
CA ALA A 86 26.59 -3.56 0.55
C ALA A 86 28.02 -3.90 1.02
N ALA A 87 28.16 -4.65 2.11
CA ALA A 87 29.47 -5.16 2.55
C ALA A 87 30.08 -6.15 1.55
N LYS A 88 29.24 -6.96 0.87
CA LYS A 88 29.69 -7.96 -0.11
C LYS A 88 29.98 -7.37 -1.49
N TYR A 89 29.26 -6.30 -1.88
CA TYR A 89 29.35 -5.65 -3.19
C TYR A 89 29.64 -4.15 -3.03
N PRO A 90 30.82 -3.75 -2.49
CA PRO A 90 31.12 -2.37 -2.14
C PRO A 90 31.18 -1.42 -3.36
N GLU A 91 31.31 -1.95 -4.58
CA GLU A 91 31.26 -1.19 -5.82
C GLU A 91 29.84 -0.92 -6.32
N ARG A 92 28.81 -1.52 -5.69
CA ARG A 92 27.40 -1.35 -6.06
C ARG A 92 26.71 -0.39 -5.12
N LYS A 93 25.75 0.34 -5.69
CA LYS A 93 24.87 1.22 -4.92
C LYS A 93 23.58 0.48 -4.59
N ILE A 94 23.33 0.30 -3.31
CA ILE A 94 22.16 -0.44 -2.82
C ILE A 94 21.49 0.42 -1.76
N TYR A 95 20.21 0.75 -1.96
CA TYR A 95 19.46 1.59 -1.04
C TYR A 95 18.09 0.98 -0.75
N THR A 96 17.56 1.25 0.44
CA THR A 96 16.18 0.95 0.78
C THR A 96 15.54 2.20 1.40
N VAL A 97 14.30 2.47 1.05
CA VAL A 97 13.47 3.56 1.57
C VAL A 97 12.27 2.94 2.26
N ASP A 98 12.05 3.31 3.52
CA ASP A 98 10.76 3.09 4.16
C ASP A 98 9.76 4.08 3.57
N THR A 99 8.85 3.57 2.76
CA THR A 99 7.89 4.46 2.07
C THR A 99 6.84 5.03 3.00
N LEU A 100 6.62 4.42 4.18
CA LEU A 100 5.52 4.72 5.10
C LEU A 100 4.15 4.64 4.41
N CYS A 101 4.09 3.86 3.33
CA CYS A 101 2.94 3.72 2.45
C CYS A 101 2.44 2.27 2.42
N ALA A 102 1.19 2.11 2.00
CA ALA A 102 0.56 0.81 1.76
C ALA A 102 -0.25 0.84 0.46
N SER A 103 -0.55 -0.34 -0.10
CA SER A 103 -1.42 -0.51 -1.27
C SER A 103 -1.03 0.40 -2.43
N LEU A 104 -2.01 0.99 -3.12
CA LEU A 104 -1.75 1.92 -4.22
C LEU A 104 -1.14 3.26 -3.77
N GLY A 105 -1.10 3.59 -2.48
CA GLY A 105 -0.28 4.70 -1.99
C GLY A 105 1.21 4.43 -2.20
N GLN A 106 1.69 3.23 -1.85
CA GLN A 106 3.05 2.80 -2.22
C GLN A 106 3.22 2.75 -3.74
N GLY A 107 2.22 2.25 -4.46
CA GLY A 107 2.21 2.22 -5.92
C GLY A 107 2.39 3.60 -6.54
N LEU A 108 1.72 4.62 -6.00
CA LEU A 108 1.83 6.01 -6.47
C LEU A 108 3.23 6.59 -6.21
N LEU A 109 3.84 6.33 -5.04
CA LEU A 109 5.21 6.73 -4.78
C LEU A 109 6.19 6.08 -5.76
N VAL A 110 6.04 4.77 -6.00
CA VAL A 110 6.85 4.03 -6.99
C VAL A 110 6.67 4.61 -8.38
N TRP A 111 5.43 4.93 -8.78
CA TRP A 111 5.12 5.52 -10.08
C TRP A 111 5.84 6.85 -10.27
N TYR A 112 5.81 7.75 -9.30
CA TYR A 112 6.53 9.03 -9.36
C TYR A 112 8.05 8.84 -9.32
N ALA A 113 8.58 7.92 -8.49
CA ALA A 113 10.01 7.61 -8.46
C ALA A 113 10.53 7.11 -9.83
N VAL A 114 9.70 6.32 -10.55
CA VAL A 114 10.02 5.90 -11.93
C VAL A 114 10.02 7.09 -12.88
N GLN A 115 9.12 8.07 -12.72
CA GLN A 115 9.16 9.30 -13.52
C GLN A 115 10.45 10.09 -13.28
N GLU A 116 10.89 10.23 -12.02
CA GLU A 116 12.16 10.90 -11.70
C GLU A 116 13.36 10.17 -12.31
N LYS A 117 13.39 8.85 -12.26
CA LYS A 117 14.39 8.04 -12.96
C LYS A 117 14.37 8.28 -14.46
N ASN A 118 13.18 8.31 -15.08
CA ASN A 118 13.04 8.49 -16.54
C ASN A 118 13.43 9.90 -17.00
N LYS A 119 13.44 10.90 -16.11
CA LYS A 119 14.01 12.24 -16.35
C LYS A 119 15.55 12.25 -16.33
N GLY A 120 16.20 11.10 -16.08
CA GLY A 120 17.65 10.96 -16.01
C GLY A 120 18.22 11.09 -14.60
N GLY A 121 17.39 11.02 -13.56
CA GLY A 121 17.85 11.05 -12.17
C GLY A 121 18.77 9.87 -11.85
N SER A 122 19.87 10.13 -11.12
CA SER A 122 20.71 9.08 -10.55
C SER A 122 19.94 8.29 -9.48
N ILE A 123 20.43 7.11 -9.11
CA ILE A 123 19.77 6.29 -8.08
C ILE A 123 19.68 7.04 -6.73
N GLU A 124 20.69 7.85 -6.39
CA GLU A 124 20.66 8.70 -5.20
C GLU A 124 19.62 9.80 -5.32
N ALA A 125 19.53 10.46 -6.48
CA ALA A 125 18.54 11.51 -6.71
C ALA A 125 17.12 10.97 -6.59
N VAL A 126 16.85 9.75 -7.12
CA VAL A 126 15.53 9.09 -7.00
C VAL A 126 15.25 8.67 -5.56
N ARG A 127 16.25 8.13 -4.83
CA ARG A 127 16.13 7.82 -3.40
C ARG A 127 15.79 9.08 -2.59
N ASP A 128 16.55 10.14 -2.77
CA ASP A 128 16.39 11.39 -2.01
C ASP A 128 15.06 12.05 -2.34
N TRP A 129 14.61 11.95 -3.60
CA TRP A 129 13.28 12.39 -4.01
C TRP A 129 12.19 11.60 -3.26
N ALA A 130 12.29 10.26 -3.22
CA ALA A 130 11.32 9.42 -2.54
C ALA A 130 11.26 9.72 -1.04
N GLU A 131 12.42 9.88 -0.38
CA GLU A 131 12.52 10.28 1.03
C GLU A 131 11.87 11.65 1.30
N ALA A 132 12.09 12.62 0.43
CA ALA A 132 11.55 13.97 0.58
C ALA A 132 10.03 14.05 0.35
N HIS A 133 9.44 13.12 -0.44
CA HIS A 133 8.05 13.22 -0.88
C HIS A 133 7.12 12.14 -0.31
N LYS A 134 7.64 11.11 0.35
CA LYS A 134 6.80 10.02 0.90
C LYS A 134 5.69 10.50 1.84
N LEU A 135 5.89 11.56 2.61
CA LEU A 135 4.88 12.15 3.48
C LEU A 135 3.89 13.09 2.76
N ASN A 136 4.11 13.38 1.48
CA ASN A 136 3.16 14.13 0.66
C ASN A 136 2.05 13.24 0.07
N LEU A 137 2.18 11.92 0.22
CA LEU A 137 1.15 10.97 -0.23
C LEU A 137 0.07 10.84 0.84
N CYS A 138 -1.13 11.35 0.53
CA CYS A 138 -2.28 11.33 1.43
C CYS A 138 -3.08 10.05 1.22
N HIS A 139 -3.00 9.10 2.15
CA HIS A 139 -3.78 7.87 2.11
C HIS A 139 -5.06 8.04 2.91
N TRP A 140 -6.19 8.13 2.24
CA TRP A 140 -7.51 8.12 2.86
C TRP A 140 -8.25 6.87 2.45
N PHE A 141 -8.83 6.15 3.41
CA PHE A 141 -9.53 4.91 3.11
C PHE A 141 -10.66 4.64 4.13
N THR A 142 -11.53 3.74 3.77
CA THR A 142 -12.60 3.23 4.63
C THR A 142 -12.73 1.73 4.44
N VAL A 143 -13.14 1.04 5.47
CA VAL A 143 -13.44 -0.40 5.46
C VAL A 143 -14.85 -0.65 5.95
N ASP A 144 -15.41 -1.78 5.59
CA ASP A 144 -16.73 -2.14 6.08
C ASP A 144 -16.71 -2.60 7.53
N ASP A 145 -15.64 -3.31 7.93
CA ASP A 145 -15.48 -3.87 9.26
C ASP A 145 -14.04 -3.71 9.78
N LEU A 146 -13.88 -2.95 10.86
CA LEU A 146 -12.60 -2.78 11.56
C LEU A 146 -12.07 -4.05 12.23
N HIS A 147 -12.91 -5.09 12.35
CA HIS A 147 -12.48 -6.34 12.98
C HIS A 147 -11.36 -7.03 12.21
N PHE A 148 -11.31 -6.90 10.89
CA PHE A 148 -10.21 -7.42 10.08
C PHE A 148 -8.88 -6.74 10.44
N LEU A 149 -8.83 -5.42 10.47
CA LEU A 149 -7.64 -4.64 10.83
C LEU A 149 -7.20 -4.88 12.27
N LYS A 150 -8.17 -4.97 13.21
CA LYS A 150 -7.90 -5.30 14.61
C LYS A 150 -7.32 -6.70 14.77
N ARG A 151 -7.93 -7.70 14.15
CA ARG A 151 -7.48 -9.10 14.19
C ARG A 151 -6.06 -9.23 13.62
N GLY A 152 -5.78 -8.50 12.56
CA GLY A 152 -4.44 -8.43 11.96
C GLY A 152 -3.43 -7.62 12.78
N GLY A 153 -3.86 -6.89 13.83
CA GLY A 153 -2.99 -6.06 14.65
C GLY A 153 -2.52 -4.77 13.97
N ARG A 154 -3.19 -4.33 12.89
CA ARG A 154 -2.84 -3.10 12.13
C ARG A 154 -3.59 -1.87 12.60
N VAL A 155 -4.58 -2.05 13.48
CA VAL A 155 -5.18 -0.96 14.27
C VAL A 155 -5.27 -1.38 15.73
N SER A 156 -5.25 -0.40 16.64
CA SER A 156 -5.37 -0.66 18.07
C SER A 156 -6.78 -1.13 18.44
N ALA A 157 -6.90 -1.83 19.59
CA ALA A 157 -8.20 -2.25 20.12
C ALA A 157 -9.12 -1.04 20.37
N ALA A 158 -8.57 0.09 20.81
CA ALA A 158 -9.32 1.33 21.03
C ALA A 158 -9.91 1.91 19.74
N THR A 159 -9.16 1.84 18.65
CA THR A 159 -9.62 2.26 17.31
C THR A 159 -10.79 1.40 16.84
N ALA A 160 -10.77 0.09 17.12
CA ALA A 160 -11.80 -0.84 16.65
C ALA A 160 -13.14 -0.77 17.40
N VAL A 161 -13.17 -0.25 18.64
CA VAL A 161 -14.42 -0.10 19.41
C VAL A 161 -15.40 0.87 18.74
N VAL A 162 -14.91 1.82 17.96
CA VAL A 162 -15.73 2.83 17.27
C VAL A 162 -16.56 2.23 16.11
N GLY A 163 -16.16 1.07 15.58
CA GLY A 163 -16.77 0.45 14.39
C GLY A 163 -17.87 -0.58 14.64
N SER A 164 -18.23 -0.88 15.90
CA SER A 164 -19.19 -1.95 16.23
C SER A 164 -20.68 -1.57 16.07
N MET A 165 -20.99 -0.32 15.72
CA MET A 165 -22.37 0.11 15.46
C MET A 165 -22.74 -0.15 13.99
N LEU A 166 -23.83 -0.88 13.79
CA LEU A 166 -24.41 -1.12 12.46
C LEU A 166 -24.55 0.21 11.69
N GLN A 167 -24.04 0.24 10.46
CA GLN A 167 -24.01 1.42 9.57
C GLN A 167 -23.00 2.53 9.91
N ILE A 168 -22.17 2.42 10.94
CA ILE A 168 -21.07 3.37 11.14
C ILE A 168 -19.83 2.85 10.43
N LYS A 169 -19.32 3.63 9.47
CA LYS A 169 -18.10 3.32 8.71
C LYS A 169 -16.96 4.22 9.18
N PRO A 170 -15.75 3.67 9.43
CA PRO A 170 -14.60 4.48 9.81
C PRO A 170 -14.07 5.27 8.61
N VAL A 171 -13.51 6.44 8.88
CA VAL A 171 -12.67 7.19 7.95
C VAL A 171 -11.25 7.12 8.48
N LEU A 172 -10.38 6.50 7.72
CA LEU A 172 -9.04 6.12 8.14
C LEU A 172 -7.98 6.84 7.29
N HIS A 173 -6.80 7.01 7.88
CA HIS A 173 -5.65 7.63 7.25
C HIS A 173 -4.38 6.85 7.62
N VAL A 174 -3.32 7.03 6.82
CA VAL A 174 -1.97 6.59 7.19
C VAL A 174 -1.22 7.80 7.75
N ASP A 175 -0.75 7.71 8.99
CA ASP A 175 -0.04 8.80 9.65
C ASP A 175 1.43 8.94 9.15
N ASN A 176 2.15 9.91 9.69
CA ASN A 176 3.53 10.19 9.30
C ASN A 176 4.54 9.11 9.74
N GLU A 177 4.14 8.20 10.63
CA GLU A 177 4.91 7.01 11.04
C GLU A 177 4.50 5.76 10.26
N GLY A 178 3.58 5.89 9.30
CA GLY A 178 3.12 4.79 8.46
C GLY A 178 2.11 3.84 9.13
N HIS A 179 1.47 4.26 10.22
CA HIS A 179 0.43 3.51 10.91
C HIS A 179 -0.98 3.88 10.43
N LEU A 180 -1.92 2.95 10.59
CA LEU A 180 -3.32 3.21 10.29
C LEU A 180 -4.00 3.87 11.48
N ILE A 181 -4.54 5.06 11.27
CA ILE A 181 -5.24 5.84 12.30
C ILE A 181 -6.68 6.14 11.91
N ASN A 182 -7.55 6.20 12.92
CA ASN A 182 -8.94 6.58 12.73
C ASN A 182 -9.09 8.11 12.85
N MET A 183 -9.50 8.75 11.76
CA MET A 183 -9.69 10.20 11.69
C MET A 183 -11.14 10.62 11.91
N GLY A 184 -12.08 9.66 11.80
CA GLY A 184 -13.49 9.97 11.94
C GLY A 184 -14.39 8.78 11.63
N LYS A 185 -15.67 9.07 11.59
CA LYS A 185 -16.71 8.09 11.27
C LYS A 185 -17.80 8.73 10.43
N ALA A 186 -18.37 7.96 9.52
CA ALA A 186 -19.49 8.37 8.69
C ALA A 186 -20.67 7.42 8.86
N ARG A 187 -21.88 7.92 8.68
CA ARG A 187 -23.08 7.08 8.74
C ARG A 187 -23.42 6.54 7.34
N GLY A 188 -23.17 5.27 7.15
CA GLY A 188 -23.39 4.57 5.89
C GLY A 188 -22.20 4.66 4.92
N ARG A 189 -22.21 3.73 3.98
CA ARG A 189 -21.10 3.55 3.01
C ARG A 189 -20.91 4.78 2.12
N HIS A 190 -22.00 5.32 1.57
CA HIS A 190 -21.91 6.50 0.70
C HIS A 190 -21.24 7.69 1.41
N ALA A 191 -21.65 7.99 2.64
CA ALA A 191 -21.06 9.10 3.41
C ALA A 191 -19.57 8.87 3.71
N SER A 192 -19.15 7.62 3.95
CA SER A 192 -17.72 7.33 4.17
C SER A 192 -16.90 7.53 2.90
N LEU A 193 -17.42 7.18 1.73
CA LEU A 193 -16.74 7.41 0.45
C LEU A 193 -16.64 8.91 0.13
N THR A 194 -17.72 9.67 0.36
CA THR A 194 -17.70 11.15 0.20
C THR A 194 -16.66 11.80 1.11
N ALA A 195 -16.56 11.34 2.36
CA ALA A 195 -15.58 11.88 3.31
C ALA A 195 -14.12 11.71 2.84
N LEU A 196 -13.78 10.65 2.08
CA LEU A 196 -12.44 10.49 1.50
C LEU A 196 -12.14 11.62 0.51
N VAL A 197 -13.12 11.97 -0.32
CA VAL A 197 -13.00 13.06 -1.32
C VAL A 197 -12.97 14.43 -0.65
N ASP A 198 -13.73 14.62 0.45
CA ASP A 198 -13.70 15.86 1.24
C ASP A 198 -12.32 16.08 1.90
N HIS A 199 -11.66 15.02 2.35
CA HIS A 199 -10.28 15.12 2.85
C HIS A 199 -9.28 15.47 1.74
N MET A 200 -9.46 14.97 0.53
CA MET A 200 -8.65 15.38 -0.61
C MET A 200 -8.81 16.89 -0.87
N GLU A 201 -10.03 17.44 -0.79
CA GLU A 201 -10.27 18.88 -0.95
C GLU A 201 -9.51 19.73 0.07
N GLN A 202 -9.37 19.20 1.30
CA GLN A 202 -8.69 19.92 2.40
C GLN A 202 -7.16 19.85 2.33
N THR A 203 -6.60 18.82 1.70
CA THR A 203 -5.17 18.50 1.81
C THR A 203 -4.41 18.53 0.49
N ALA A 204 -5.09 18.40 -0.67
CA ALA A 204 -4.41 18.35 -1.95
C ALA A 204 -3.90 19.72 -2.39
N ILE A 205 -2.68 19.73 -2.92
CA ILE A 205 -2.06 20.90 -3.56
C ILE A 205 -2.19 20.73 -5.07
N ASP A 206 -2.86 21.67 -5.75
CA ASP A 206 -3.09 21.63 -7.20
C ASP A 206 -3.61 20.25 -7.69
N PRO A 207 -4.75 19.78 -7.18
CA PRO A 207 -5.22 18.43 -7.44
C PRO A 207 -5.47 18.12 -8.93
N GLY A 208 -5.78 19.12 -9.74
CA GLY A 208 -5.98 18.97 -11.18
C GLY A 208 -4.72 18.56 -11.95
N ALA A 209 -3.54 18.83 -11.40
CA ALA A 209 -2.25 18.43 -11.98
C ALA A 209 -1.73 17.08 -11.47
N GLN A 210 -2.42 16.46 -10.50
CA GLN A 210 -1.99 15.21 -9.87
C GLN A 210 -2.57 14.00 -10.58
N THR A 211 -1.87 12.86 -10.43
CA THR A 211 -2.41 11.53 -10.71
C THR A 211 -2.98 10.95 -9.40
N VAL A 212 -4.16 10.36 -9.47
CA VAL A 212 -4.85 9.75 -8.32
C VAL A 212 -4.90 8.24 -8.48
N PHE A 213 -4.55 7.52 -7.42
CA PHE A 213 -4.65 6.07 -7.38
C PHE A 213 -5.76 5.66 -6.40
N ILE A 214 -6.65 4.77 -6.85
CA ILE A 214 -7.76 4.25 -6.05
C ILE A 214 -7.65 2.73 -6.00
N SER A 215 -7.54 2.16 -4.81
CA SER A 215 -7.61 0.70 -4.63
C SER A 215 -8.90 0.28 -3.95
N HIS A 216 -9.44 -0.89 -4.32
CA HIS A 216 -10.71 -1.40 -3.79
C HIS A 216 -10.67 -2.89 -3.48
N GLY A 217 -11.41 -3.32 -2.46
CA GLY A 217 -11.58 -4.71 -2.06
C GLY A 217 -12.81 -5.34 -2.74
N ASP A 218 -12.71 -5.62 -4.05
CA ASP A 218 -13.80 -6.20 -4.86
C ASP A 218 -15.12 -5.39 -4.84
N CYS A 219 -14.99 -4.04 -4.89
CA CYS A 219 -16.10 -3.09 -4.95
C CYS A 219 -15.87 -2.01 -6.04
N LEU A 220 -15.61 -2.45 -7.27
CA LEU A 220 -15.23 -1.59 -8.40
C LEU A 220 -16.22 -0.45 -8.64
N GLU A 221 -17.54 -0.73 -8.62
CA GLU A 221 -18.56 0.30 -8.85
C GLU A 221 -18.48 1.47 -7.85
N GLU A 222 -18.12 1.18 -6.59
CA GLU A 222 -17.92 2.22 -5.58
C GLU A 222 -16.63 3.02 -5.83
N ALA A 223 -15.56 2.34 -6.25
CA ALA A 223 -14.30 2.98 -6.63
C ALA A 223 -14.49 3.90 -7.85
N GLU A 224 -15.25 3.48 -8.85
CA GLU A 224 -15.60 4.29 -10.03
C GLU A 224 -16.41 5.54 -9.64
N ARG A 225 -17.38 5.42 -8.71
CA ARG A 225 -18.13 6.59 -8.21
C ARG A 225 -17.21 7.59 -7.50
N VAL A 226 -16.25 7.09 -6.69
CA VAL A 226 -15.24 7.96 -6.06
C VAL A 226 -14.38 8.63 -7.12
N ALA A 227 -13.95 7.90 -8.13
CA ALA A 227 -13.18 8.47 -9.24
C ALA A 227 -13.93 9.56 -10.00
N ASP A 228 -15.23 9.36 -10.24
CA ASP A 228 -16.08 10.35 -10.92
C ASP A 228 -16.27 11.60 -10.06
N ASP A 229 -16.42 11.44 -8.74
CA ASP A 229 -16.51 12.57 -7.81
C ASP A 229 -15.18 13.36 -7.76
N VAL A 230 -14.04 12.67 -7.71
CA VAL A 230 -12.71 13.27 -7.81
C VAL A 230 -12.53 14.04 -9.13
N ARG A 231 -12.88 13.45 -10.27
CA ARG A 231 -12.82 14.13 -11.57
C ARG A 231 -13.69 15.38 -11.61
N LYS A 232 -14.91 15.28 -11.13
CA LYS A 232 -15.90 16.35 -11.13
C LYS A 232 -15.49 17.51 -10.21
N ARG A 233 -14.95 17.20 -9.02
CA ARG A 233 -14.61 18.24 -8.02
C ARG A 233 -13.26 18.90 -8.30
N PHE A 234 -12.28 18.17 -8.81
CA PHE A 234 -10.89 18.64 -8.89
C PHE A 234 -10.33 18.71 -10.31
N GLY A 235 -11.04 18.19 -11.31
CA GLY A 235 -10.54 18.17 -12.68
C GLY A 235 -9.35 17.25 -12.91
N VAL A 236 -9.14 16.27 -12.03
CA VAL A 236 -8.07 15.25 -12.15
C VAL A 236 -8.21 14.51 -13.47
N LYS A 237 -7.14 14.45 -14.26
CA LYS A 237 -7.14 13.86 -15.61
C LYS A 237 -6.82 12.37 -15.58
N GLU A 238 -5.92 11.96 -14.71
CA GLU A 238 -5.43 10.59 -14.62
C GLU A 238 -5.80 9.96 -13.28
N ILE A 239 -6.64 8.94 -13.35
CA ILE A 239 -7.03 8.13 -12.18
C ILE A 239 -6.80 6.67 -12.53
N ILE A 240 -6.00 5.99 -11.73
CA ILE A 240 -5.75 4.55 -11.84
C ILE A 240 -6.55 3.84 -10.75
N ILE A 241 -7.37 2.87 -11.14
CA ILE A 241 -8.17 2.04 -10.24
C ILE A 241 -7.66 0.61 -10.34
N ASN A 242 -7.41 -0.03 -9.18
CA ASN A 242 -7.02 -1.43 -9.14
C ASN A 242 -7.53 -2.11 -7.85
N ASN A 243 -7.46 -3.44 -7.82
CA ASN A 243 -7.79 -4.22 -6.64
C ASN A 243 -6.78 -3.98 -5.50
N VAL A 244 -7.26 -4.02 -4.27
CA VAL A 244 -6.42 -4.31 -3.11
C VAL A 244 -6.06 -5.79 -3.18
N GLY A 245 -4.77 -6.10 -3.21
CA GLY A 245 -4.29 -7.48 -3.28
C GLY A 245 -4.59 -8.28 -2.01
N PRO A 246 -4.56 -9.64 -2.09
CA PRO A 246 -4.91 -10.53 -0.99
C PRO A 246 -4.16 -10.30 0.32
N VAL A 247 -2.90 -9.87 0.28
CA VAL A 247 -2.11 -9.61 1.49
C VAL A 247 -2.72 -8.48 2.31
N ILE A 248 -3.07 -7.37 1.69
CA ILE A 248 -3.73 -6.26 2.39
C ILE A 248 -5.20 -6.60 2.65
N GLY A 249 -5.87 -7.27 1.71
CA GLY A 249 -7.25 -7.74 1.85
C GLY A 249 -7.46 -8.66 3.05
N ALA A 250 -6.48 -9.50 3.41
CA ALA A 250 -6.53 -10.34 4.61
C ALA A 250 -6.69 -9.53 5.91
N HIS A 251 -6.28 -8.25 5.90
CA HIS A 251 -6.35 -7.34 7.04
C HIS A 251 -7.47 -6.29 6.92
N SER A 252 -7.95 -5.99 5.71
CA SER A 252 -8.98 -4.96 5.50
C SER A 252 -10.38 -5.50 5.26
N GLY A 253 -10.50 -6.75 4.82
CA GLY A 253 -11.75 -7.40 4.47
C GLY A 253 -12.22 -7.08 3.07
#